data_0b4fd9c9527a11b8e23a6edda6720cfa
#
_entry.id   0b4fd9c9527a11b8e23a6edda6720cfa
#
_cell.length_a   1.000
_cell.length_b   1.000
_cell.length_c   1.000
_cell.angle_alpha   90.00
_cell.angle_beta   90.00
_cell.angle_gamma   90.00
#
_symmetry.space_group_name_H-M   'P 1'
#
loop_
_entity.id
_entity.type
_entity.pdbx_description
1 polymer ?
#
loop_
_entity_poly.entity_id
_entity_poly.type
_entity_poly.pdbx_seq_one_letter_code
_entity_poly.pdbx_strand_id
1 'polypeptide(L)'
;NGAQDAVETSAVVVDMKQAQTGKLTLQNSFVGTVSPQEMVYVIPFASGTVTDTYFEVGDQVNAGDVLFKIDDSAAKLQLEQAQLSAANVRQQADSALTTQQESANIQMDSSRVQAQSGYDQAQIAYVQAKNAYDQNYDDLSDQIDACNTNITQLENAIKAASSSVSGGNASSVVQMKTQIETLKGTKKQLESSRNSLVAGLQQAESAYNAAKSSMNIVDRSQALSQGQALEDTKKQLSTSEQLANVGVESAELALSYYTVKAPISGTIQSKGVEVNGIAGSSNPAYTIANENMMTVTFQVSEAVKNTLTMGQEVTVERGNASYTGNITEIGVA
;
A
#
# COMPACT_ATOMS: atom_id res chain seq x y z
N ASN A 1 -114.57 66.23 -44.79
CA ASN A 1 -113.98 66.35 -43.45
C ASN A 1 -113.43 64.97 -43.07
N GLY A 2 -112.22 64.87 -43.16
CA GLY A 2 -111.48 63.70 -42.79
C GLY A 2 -110.28 64.18 -42.05
N ALA A 3 -110.13 63.81 -40.82
CA ALA A 3 -108.96 64.01 -40.01
C ALA A 3 -108.13 62.77 -40.20
N GLN A 4 -106.89 62.95 -40.62
CA GLN A 4 -105.88 61.90 -40.59
C GLN A 4 -105.14 61.90 -39.29
N ASP A 5 -105.34 60.83 -38.51
CA ASP A 5 -104.48 60.57 -37.36
C ASP A 5 -103.11 60.20 -37.74
N ALA A 6 -102.09 60.97 -37.34
CA ALA A 6 -100.69 60.70 -37.51
C ALA A 6 -100.28 59.76 -36.33
N VAL A 7 -99.85 58.53 -36.70
CA VAL A 7 -99.24 57.64 -35.76
C VAL A 7 -97.77 58.08 -35.54
N GLU A 8 -97.50 58.57 -34.32
CA GLU A 8 -96.10 58.81 -33.88
C GLU A 8 -95.42 57.46 -33.59
N THR A 9 -94.48 57.11 -34.42
CA THR A 9 -93.56 56.01 -34.16
C THR A 9 -92.46 56.44 -33.21
N SER A 10 -92.61 56.03 -31.97
CA SER A 10 -91.55 56.17 -30.96
C SER A 10 -90.33 55.40 -31.32
N ALA A 11 -89.23 56.01 -31.72
CA ALA A 11 -87.94 55.39 -31.97
C ALA A 11 -87.32 54.98 -30.63
N VAL A 12 -87.17 53.63 -30.44
CA VAL A 12 -86.41 53.09 -29.30
C VAL A 12 -84.93 53.30 -29.61
N VAL A 13 -84.27 54.11 -28.80
CA VAL A 13 -82.82 54.30 -28.88
C VAL A 13 -82.14 53.03 -28.28
N VAL A 14 -81.52 52.23 -29.12
CA VAL A 14 -80.71 51.08 -28.69
C VAL A 14 -79.23 51.51 -28.68
N ASP A 15 -78.64 51.44 -27.48
CA ASP A 15 -77.20 51.66 -27.35
C ASP A 15 -76.45 50.44 -27.80
N MET A 16 -75.74 50.50 -28.98
CA MET A 16 -74.95 49.40 -29.52
C MET A 16 -73.50 49.58 -29.03
N LYS A 17 -73.10 48.71 -28.13
CA LYS A 17 -71.68 48.54 -27.79
C LYS A 17 -71.01 47.49 -28.69
N GLN A 18 -69.92 47.93 -29.29
CA GLN A 18 -69.08 47.04 -30.12
C GLN A 18 -68.47 45.92 -29.23
N ALA A 19 -68.66 44.67 -29.58
CA ALA A 19 -68.07 43.55 -28.84
C ALA A 19 -66.56 43.59 -29.00
N GLN A 20 -65.84 43.75 -27.87
CA GLN A 20 -64.42 43.62 -27.80
C GLN A 20 -64.04 42.16 -27.52
N THR A 21 -63.14 41.58 -28.34
CA THR A 21 -62.54 40.30 -28.04
C THR A 21 -61.52 40.45 -26.92
N GLY A 22 -61.85 39.96 -25.75
CA GLY A 22 -60.94 39.92 -24.60
C GLY A 22 -60.49 38.49 -24.28
N LYS A 23 -59.32 38.32 -23.74
CA LYS A 23 -58.82 37.02 -23.24
C LYS A 23 -59.52 36.73 -21.91
N LEU A 24 -60.35 35.71 -21.88
CA LEU A 24 -60.97 35.26 -20.63
C LEU A 24 -59.94 34.38 -19.89
N THR A 25 -59.44 34.86 -18.76
CA THR A 25 -58.56 34.09 -17.89
C THR A 25 -59.41 33.47 -16.81
N LEU A 26 -59.52 32.11 -16.82
CA LEU A 26 -60.14 31.40 -15.71
C LEU A 26 -59.11 31.32 -14.56
N GLN A 27 -59.46 31.90 -13.42
CA GLN A 27 -58.72 31.73 -12.19
C GLN A 27 -59.43 30.71 -11.29
N ASN A 28 -58.73 29.66 -10.90
CA ASN A 28 -59.18 28.71 -9.91
C ASN A 28 -58.40 28.92 -8.62
N SER A 29 -59.05 29.07 -7.49
CA SER A 29 -58.43 29.21 -6.17
C SER A 29 -58.58 27.90 -5.38
N PHE A 30 -57.50 27.46 -4.79
CA PHE A 30 -57.42 26.25 -3.96
C PHE A 30 -56.81 26.59 -2.62
N VAL A 31 -57.26 25.89 -1.58
CA VAL A 31 -56.62 26.00 -0.24
C VAL A 31 -55.50 24.94 -0.20
N GLY A 32 -54.30 25.40 0.14
CA GLY A 32 -53.11 24.56 0.28
C GLY A 32 -52.51 24.63 1.67
N THR A 33 -51.76 23.58 2.02
CA THR A 33 -50.93 23.53 3.22
C THR A 33 -49.49 23.89 2.84
N VAL A 34 -48.94 24.84 3.56
CA VAL A 34 -47.55 25.30 3.40
C VAL A 34 -46.66 24.51 4.36
N SER A 35 -45.60 23.89 3.85
CA SER A 35 -44.58 23.20 4.63
C SER A 35 -43.18 23.58 4.14
N PRO A 36 -42.18 23.55 4.99
CA PRO A 36 -40.79 23.69 4.53
C PRO A 36 -40.46 22.60 3.49
N GLN A 37 -39.69 22.93 2.46
CA GLN A 37 -39.30 21.96 1.43
C GLN A 37 -38.37 20.92 2.00
N GLU A 38 -37.52 21.28 2.93
CA GLU A 38 -36.55 20.38 3.58
C GLU A 38 -36.72 20.46 5.10
N MET A 39 -36.92 19.29 5.71
CA MET A 39 -37.00 19.13 7.16
C MET A 39 -36.11 17.92 7.54
N VAL A 40 -35.16 18.15 8.46
CA VAL A 40 -34.22 17.09 8.89
C VAL A 40 -34.36 16.87 10.38
N TYR A 41 -34.50 15.59 10.75
CA TYR A 41 -34.47 15.13 12.13
C TYR A 41 -33.05 14.79 12.53
N VAL A 42 -32.47 15.53 13.48
CA VAL A 42 -31.12 15.30 13.99
C VAL A 42 -31.20 14.27 15.10
N ILE A 43 -30.70 13.07 14.79
CA ILE A 43 -30.64 11.94 15.73
C ILE A 43 -29.17 11.71 16.06
N PRO A 44 -28.76 11.73 17.35
CA PRO A 44 -27.37 11.48 17.72
C PRO A 44 -27.00 10.03 17.49
N PHE A 45 -25.76 9.78 17.03
CA PHE A 45 -25.20 8.44 16.88
C PHE A 45 -24.69 7.87 18.21
N ALA A 46 -24.25 8.75 19.14
CA ALA A 46 -23.85 8.37 20.48
C ALA A 46 -25.00 8.56 21.47
N SER A 47 -25.04 7.75 22.52
CA SER A 47 -25.97 7.88 23.64
C SER A 47 -25.22 8.26 24.90
N GLY A 48 -25.81 9.14 25.72
CA GLY A 48 -25.20 9.56 26.98
C GLY A 48 -25.87 10.80 27.54
N THR A 49 -25.31 11.34 28.64
CA THR A 49 -25.79 12.56 29.29
C THR A 49 -25.39 13.78 28.48
N VAL A 50 -26.33 14.66 28.21
CA VAL A 50 -26.09 15.94 27.54
C VAL A 50 -25.37 16.90 28.47
N THR A 51 -24.21 17.39 28.09
CA THR A 51 -23.43 18.35 28.88
C THR A 51 -23.81 19.79 28.58
N ASP A 52 -24.03 20.09 27.29
CA ASP A 52 -24.30 21.45 26.82
C ASP A 52 -25.30 21.42 25.66
N THR A 53 -26.18 22.45 25.60
CA THR A 53 -27.03 22.75 24.47
C THR A 53 -26.82 24.21 24.08
N TYR A 54 -26.72 24.49 22.76
CA TYR A 54 -26.33 25.83 22.27
C TYR A 54 -27.45 26.59 21.57
N PHE A 55 -28.55 25.93 21.24
CA PHE A 55 -29.66 26.52 20.49
C PHE A 55 -31.01 26.15 21.08
N GLU A 56 -31.97 27.06 20.94
CA GLU A 56 -33.37 26.90 21.36
C GLU A 56 -34.31 26.84 20.15
N VAL A 57 -35.56 26.48 20.40
CA VAL A 57 -36.62 26.49 19.37
C VAL A 57 -36.83 27.92 18.84
N GLY A 58 -36.78 28.09 17.53
CA GLY A 58 -36.86 29.34 16.81
C GLY A 58 -35.52 29.96 16.43
N ASP A 59 -34.38 29.43 16.92
CA ASP A 59 -33.05 29.90 16.53
C ASP A 59 -32.69 29.46 15.10
N GLN A 60 -31.91 30.29 14.43
CA GLN A 60 -31.34 30.00 13.14
C GLN A 60 -29.98 29.36 13.32
N VAL A 61 -29.71 28.27 12.56
CA VAL A 61 -28.45 27.52 12.56
C VAL A 61 -27.90 27.39 11.15
N ASN A 62 -26.58 27.33 11.04
CA ASN A 62 -25.89 27.01 9.80
C ASN A 62 -25.48 25.54 9.81
N ALA A 63 -25.38 24.93 8.63
CA ALA A 63 -24.83 23.59 8.51
C ALA A 63 -23.43 23.55 9.12
N GLY A 64 -23.19 22.56 10.03
CA GLY A 64 -21.93 22.40 10.76
C GLY A 64 -21.90 23.02 12.16
N ASP A 65 -22.86 23.89 12.53
CA ASP A 65 -22.96 24.45 13.88
C ASP A 65 -23.17 23.34 14.91
N VAL A 66 -22.52 23.47 16.08
CA VAL A 66 -22.66 22.49 17.17
C VAL A 66 -23.96 22.72 17.89
N LEU A 67 -24.92 21.82 17.82
CA LEU A 67 -26.21 21.88 18.46
C LEU A 67 -26.16 21.57 19.96
N PHE A 68 -25.46 20.49 20.29
CA PHE A 68 -25.27 20.06 21.67
C PHE A 68 -24.09 19.10 21.80
N LYS A 69 -23.64 18.85 23.02
CA LYS A 69 -22.60 17.90 23.38
C LYS A 69 -23.12 16.84 24.34
N ILE A 70 -22.62 15.64 24.19
CA ILE A 70 -22.83 14.49 25.07
C ILE A 70 -21.54 14.28 25.84
N ASP A 71 -21.60 13.77 27.07
CA ASP A 71 -20.42 13.40 27.88
C ASP A 71 -19.52 12.42 27.11
N ASP A 72 -18.37 12.90 26.71
CA ASP A 72 -17.38 12.20 25.88
C ASP A 72 -16.21 11.60 26.68
N SER A 73 -16.30 11.63 28.01
CA SER A 73 -15.21 11.21 28.91
C SER A 73 -14.75 9.77 28.64
N ALA A 74 -15.70 8.85 28.46
CA ALA A 74 -15.39 7.45 28.15
C ALA A 74 -14.77 7.29 26.74
N ALA A 75 -15.25 8.03 25.75
CA ALA A 75 -14.73 8.02 24.39
C ALA A 75 -13.31 8.59 24.31
N LYS A 76 -13.00 9.63 25.08
CA LYS A 76 -11.64 10.19 25.23
C LYS A 76 -10.67 9.19 25.80
N LEU A 77 -11.05 8.44 26.86
CA LEU A 77 -10.22 7.38 27.42
C LEU A 77 -9.99 6.25 26.41
N GLN A 78 -11.00 5.93 25.61
CA GLN A 78 -10.88 4.90 24.55
C GLN A 78 -9.93 5.34 23.45
N LEU A 79 -9.98 6.62 23.06
CA LEU A 79 -9.02 7.21 22.10
C LEU A 79 -7.59 7.18 22.68
N GLU A 80 -7.40 7.57 23.92
CA GLU A 80 -6.09 7.52 24.60
C GLU A 80 -5.53 6.10 24.65
N GLN A 81 -6.34 5.10 24.97
CA GLN A 81 -5.95 3.69 24.93
C GLN A 81 -5.53 3.25 23.53
N ALA A 82 -6.27 3.64 22.49
CA ALA A 82 -5.93 3.33 21.10
C ALA A 82 -4.60 3.98 20.71
N GLN A 83 -4.38 5.24 21.06
CA GLN A 83 -3.13 5.97 20.82
C GLN A 83 -1.93 5.34 21.53
N LEU A 84 -2.08 4.95 22.78
CA LEU A 84 -1.03 4.24 23.53
C LEU A 84 -0.73 2.88 22.90
N SER A 85 -1.75 2.14 22.47
CA SER A 85 -1.57 0.87 21.76
C SER A 85 -0.79 1.06 20.45
N ALA A 86 -1.14 2.06 19.66
CA ALA A 86 -0.43 2.39 18.42
C ALA A 86 1.03 2.81 18.69
N ALA A 87 1.28 3.60 19.73
CA ALA A 87 2.63 3.97 20.12
C ALA A 87 3.48 2.75 20.55
N ASN A 88 2.90 1.82 21.31
CA ASN A 88 3.56 0.57 21.69
C ASN A 88 3.91 -0.30 20.48
N VAL A 89 3.00 -0.42 19.51
CA VAL A 89 3.25 -1.17 18.27
C VAL A 89 4.42 -0.57 17.51
N ARG A 90 4.49 0.77 17.38
CA ARG A 90 5.62 1.47 16.74
C ARG A 90 6.93 1.20 17.46
N GLN A 91 6.96 1.34 18.78
CA GLN A 91 8.15 1.07 19.57
C GLN A 91 8.63 -0.38 19.43
N GLN A 92 7.71 -1.34 19.43
CA GLN A 92 8.04 -2.76 19.19
C GLN A 92 8.57 -2.98 17.77
N ALA A 93 8.00 -2.30 16.77
CA ALA A 93 8.45 -2.35 15.39
C ALA A 93 9.88 -1.84 15.25
N ASP A 94 10.20 -0.66 15.80
CA ASP A 94 11.53 -0.08 15.78
C ASP A 94 12.57 -0.97 16.48
N SER A 95 12.20 -1.53 17.64
CA SER A 95 13.07 -2.44 18.36
C SER A 95 13.34 -3.74 17.61
N ALA A 96 12.31 -4.31 16.98
CA ALA A 96 12.44 -5.53 16.18
C ALA A 96 13.31 -5.30 14.94
N LEU A 97 13.16 -4.17 14.24
CA LEU A 97 14.00 -3.81 13.10
C LEU A 97 15.46 -3.64 13.50
N THR A 98 15.72 -2.92 14.61
CA THR A 98 17.08 -2.72 15.13
C THR A 98 17.72 -4.06 15.48
N THR A 99 17.03 -4.91 16.22
CA THR A 99 17.52 -6.26 16.60
C THR A 99 17.78 -7.13 15.38
N GLN A 100 16.88 -7.11 14.39
CA GLN A 100 17.07 -7.85 13.14
C GLN A 100 18.30 -7.38 12.38
N GLN A 101 18.51 -6.07 12.31
CA GLN A 101 19.65 -5.49 11.60
C GLN A 101 20.98 -5.77 12.32
N GLU A 102 21.03 -5.68 13.64
CA GLU A 102 22.20 -6.07 14.44
C GLU A 102 22.54 -7.55 14.28
N SER A 103 21.54 -8.43 14.37
CA SER A 103 21.73 -9.87 14.18
C SER A 103 22.24 -10.20 12.78
N ALA A 104 21.71 -9.51 11.77
CA ALA A 104 22.16 -9.64 10.39
C ALA A 104 23.63 -9.21 10.22
N ASN A 105 24.04 -8.09 10.81
CA ASN A 105 25.40 -7.59 10.79
C ASN A 105 26.38 -8.55 11.47
N ILE A 106 26.05 -9.06 12.65
CA ILE A 106 26.87 -10.04 13.38
C ILE A 106 27.06 -11.32 12.55
N GLN A 107 25.98 -11.81 11.91
CA GLN A 107 26.07 -12.99 11.08
C GLN A 107 26.92 -12.76 9.83
N MET A 108 26.84 -11.58 9.22
CA MET A 108 27.65 -11.17 8.07
C MET A 108 29.14 -11.11 8.46
N ASP A 109 29.45 -10.45 9.58
CA ASP A 109 30.84 -10.33 10.07
C ASP A 109 31.43 -11.71 10.40
N SER A 110 30.67 -12.59 11.05
CA SER A 110 31.10 -13.96 11.35
C SER A 110 31.41 -14.76 10.08
N SER A 111 30.55 -14.68 9.07
CA SER A 111 30.73 -15.38 7.79
C SER A 111 31.92 -14.81 7.01
N ARG A 112 32.12 -13.49 7.07
CA ARG A 112 33.28 -12.83 6.45
C ARG A 112 34.59 -13.25 7.10
N VAL A 113 34.65 -13.31 8.45
CA VAL A 113 35.83 -13.80 9.19
C VAL A 113 36.15 -15.24 8.83
N GLN A 114 35.15 -16.13 8.73
CA GLN A 114 35.36 -17.52 8.30
C GLN A 114 35.89 -17.62 6.86
N ALA A 115 35.29 -16.86 5.94
CA ALA A 115 35.73 -16.85 4.54
C ALA A 115 37.14 -16.30 4.41
N GLN A 116 37.48 -15.23 5.14
CA GLN A 116 38.82 -14.66 5.18
C GLN A 116 39.85 -15.67 5.71
N SER A 117 39.53 -16.34 6.84
CA SER A 117 40.41 -17.37 7.39
C SER A 117 40.65 -18.52 6.41
N GLY A 118 39.62 -18.98 5.69
CA GLY A 118 39.77 -19.99 4.65
C GLY A 118 40.60 -19.53 3.47
N TYR A 119 40.46 -18.26 3.06
CA TYR A 119 41.29 -17.65 2.01
C TYR A 119 42.75 -17.56 2.44
N ASP A 120 43.06 -17.08 3.64
CA ASP A 120 44.40 -16.94 4.16
C ASP A 120 45.12 -18.31 4.25
N GLN A 121 44.42 -19.34 4.72
CA GLN A 121 44.95 -20.71 4.76
C GLN A 121 45.24 -21.28 3.36
N ALA A 122 44.33 -21.08 2.42
CA ALA A 122 44.50 -21.50 1.04
C ALA A 122 45.66 -20.75 0.34
N GLN A 123 45.80 -19.43 0.63
CA GLN A 123 46.91 -18.62 0.13
C GLN A 123 48.25 -19.10 0.64
N ILE A 124 48.37 -19.39 1.95
CA ILE A 124 49.61 -19.96 2.54
C ILE A 124 49.94 -21.31 1.88
N ALA A 125 48.96 -22.18 1.76
CA ALA A 125 49.19 -23.50 1.11
C ALA A 125 49.63 -23.37 -0.35
N TYR A 126 49.03 -22.44 -1.11
CA TYR A 126 49.44 -22.17 -2.49
C TYR A 126 50.88 -21.65 -2.59
N VAL A 127 51.23 -20.65 -1.72
CA VAL A 127 52.60 -20.11 -1.69
C VAL A 127 53.61 -21.21 -1.34
N GLN A 128 53.30 -22.07 -0.36
CA GLN A 128 54.17 -23.19 0.00
C GLN A 128 54.33 -24.20 -1.14
N ALA A 129 53.25 -24.60 -1.80
CA ALA A 129 53.28 -25.50 -2.93
C ALA A 129 54.07 -24.91 -4.11
N LYS A 130 53.87 -23.57 -4.36
CA LYS A 130 54.58 -22.86 -5.40
C LYS A 130 56.09 -22.80 -5.11
N ASN A 131 56.50 -22.49 -3.90
CA ASN A 131 57.89 -22.47 -3.52
C ASN A 131 58.55 -23.86 -3.63
N ALA A 132 57.83 -24.92 -3.22
CA ALA A 132 58.34 -26.29 -3.36
C ALA A 132 58.48 -26.69 -4.85
N TYR A 133 57.54 -26.23 -5.68
CA TYR A 133 57.64 -26.45 -7.13
C TYR A 133 58.82 -25.65 -7.71
N ASP A 134 58.93 -24.38 -7.46
CA ASP A 134 59.98 -23.52 -8.00
C ASP A 134 61.38 -23.96 -7.57
N GLN A 135 61.56 -24.57 -6.38
CA GLN A 135 62.84 -25.05 -5.85
C GLN A 135 63.24 -26.44 -6.39
N ASN A 136 62.27 -27.31 -6.64
CA ASN A 136 62.60 -28.72 -6.86
C ASN A 136 62.29 -29.22 -8.28
N TYR A 137 61.46 -28.51 -9.05
CA TYR A 137 61.01 -28.98 -10.35
C TYR A 137 62.14 -29.05 -11.37
N ASP A 138 62.97 -28.01 -11.43
CA ASP A 138 64.11 -27.93 -12.36
C ASP A 138 65.18 -28.97 -12.00
N ASP A 139 65.50 -29.09 -10.69
CA ASP A 139 66.47 -30.07 -10.21
C ASP A 139 66.04 -31.53 -10.51
N LEU A 140 64.77 -31.86 -10.29
CA LEU A 140 64.20 -33.17 -10.67
C LEU A 140 64.21 -33.38 -12.18
N SER A 141 63.99 -32.35 -12.97
CA SER A 141 64.07 -32.45 -14.44
C SER A 141 65.49 -32.68 -14.94
N ASP A 142 66.43 -31.93 -14.36
CA ASP A 142 67.89 -32.19 -14.70
C ASP A 142 68.35 -33.54 -14.31
N GLN A 143 67.95 -34.09 -13.16
CA GLN A 143 68.22 -35.44 -12.75
C GLN A 143 67.63 -36.53 -13.71
N ILE A 144 66.38 -36.28 -14.17
CA ILE A 144 65.75 -37.16 -15.17
C ILE A 144 66.48 -37.11 -16.48
N ASP A 145 66.94 -35.97 -16.95
CA ASP A 145 67.71 -35.78 -18.16
C ASP A 145 69.11 -36.43 -18.07
N ALA A 146 69.76 -36.36 -16.91
CA ALA A 146 70.97 -37.06 -16.61
C ALA A 146 70.77 -38.56 -16.65
N CYS A 147 69.67 -39.08 -16.08
CA CYS A 147 69.34 -40.50 -16.20
C CYS A 147 69.12 -40.96 -17.68
N ASN A 148 68.44 -40.15 -18.47
CA ASN A 148 68.21 -40.40 -19.89
C ASN A 148 69.51 -40.46 -20.68
N THR A 149 70.41 -39.48 -20.41
CA THR A 149 71.72 -39.43 -21.06
C THR A 149 72.56 -40.68 -20.73
N ASN A 150 72.65 -41.09 -19.46
CA ASN A 150 73.35 -42.24 -19.00
C ASN A 150 72.77 -43.53 -19.59
N ILE A 151 71.45 -43.67 -19.66
CA ILE A 151 70.79 -44.83 -20.30
C ILE A 151 71.18 -44.90 -21.77
N THR A 152 71.11 -43.78 -22.51
CA THR A 152 71.47 -43.72 -23.94
C THR A 152 72.93 -44.07 -24.16
N GLN A 153 73.86 -43.58 -23.31
CA GLN A 153 75.27 -43.94 -23.38
C GLN A 153 75.52 -45.46 -23.18
N LEU A 154 74.86 -46.05 -22.18
CA LEU A 154 74.98 -47.45 -21.90
C LEU A 154 74.37 -48.35 -23.03
N GLU A 155 73.25 -47.91 -23.59
CA GLU A 155 72.62 -48.58 -24.76
C GLU A 155 73.55 -48.58 -25.99
N ASN A 156 74.18 -47.39 -26.25
CA ASN A 156 75.17 -47.25 -27.32
C ASN A 156 76.41 -48.15 -27.06
N ALA A 157 76.90 -48.21 -25.81
CA ALA A 157 78.01 -49.07 -25.42
C ALA A 157 77.70 -50.61 -25.61
N ILE A 158 76.45 -51.00 -25.24
CA ILE A 158 75.96 -52.34 -25.48
C ILE A 158 75.93 -52.66 -26.98
N LYS A 159 75.43 -51.73 -27.81
CA LYS A 159 75.41 -51.90 -29.27
C LYS A 159 76.80 -52.04 -29.86
N ALA A 160 77.76 -51.24 -29.41
CA ALA A 160 79.18 -51.34 -29.81
C ALA A 160 79.80 -52.62 -29.35
N ALA A 161 79.59 -53.08 -28.11
CA ALA A 161 80.08 -54.31 -27.56
C ALA A 161 79.49 -55.57 -28.26
N SER A 162 78.25 -55.47 -28.71
CA SER A 162 77.56 -56.55 -29.45
C SER A 162 78.04 -56.70 -30.91
N SER A 163 78.59 -55.61 -31.47
CA SER A 163 79.11 -55.61 -32.87
C SER A 163 80.56 -56.02 -32.96
N SER A 164 81.32 -56.10 -31.86
CA SER A 164 82.70 -56.58 -31.83
C SER A 164 82.72 -58.10 -31.65
N VAL A 165 83.22 -58.84 -32.67
CA VAL A 165 83.27 -60.33 -32.78
C VAL A 165 84.38 -60.96 -31.89
N SER A 166 84.37 -60.68 -30.58
CA SER A 166 85.31 -61.34 -29.68
C SER A 166 84.61 -61.74 -28.37
N GLY A 167 84.49 -63.00 -28.10
CA GLY A 167 83.70 -63.69 -27.09
C GLY A 167 84.01 -63.40 -25.61
N GLY A 168 84.57 -62.21 -25.27
CA GLY A 168 84.92 -61.86 -23.91
C GLY A 168 83.91 -60.89 -23.20
N ASN A 169 82.91 -60.33 -23.90
CA ASN A 169 82.12 -59.15 -23.38
C ASN A 169 80.73 -59.54 -22.85
N ALA A 170 80.37 -60.82 -22.76
CA ALA A 170 78.98 -61.17 -22.29
C ALA A 170 78.68 -60.74 -20.87
N SER A 171 79.63 -60.79 -19.94
CA SER A 171 79.46 -60.34 -18.54
C SER A 171 79.28 -58.79 -18.42
N SER A 172 80.06 -58.04 -19.19
CA SER A 172 80.01 -56.59 -19.22
C SER A 172 78.69 -56.12 -19.80
N VAL A 173 78.11 -56.73 -20.80
CA VAL A 173 76.81 -56.46 -21.41
C VAL A 173 75.69 -56.74 -20.39
N VAL A 174 75.75 -57.80 -19.61
CA VAL A 174 74.80 -58.14 -18.55
C VAL A 174 74.85 -57.06 -17.46
N GLN A 175 76.05 -56.63 -17.02
CA GLN A 175 76.20 -55.53 -16.02
C GLN A 175 75.62 -54.21 -16.53
N MET A 176 75.92 -53.85 -17.78
CA MET A 176 75.36 -52.64 -18.39
C MET A 176 73.83 -52.69 -18.48
N LYS A 177 73.24 -53.83 -18.82
CA LYS A 177 71.78 -54.01 -18.80
C LYS A 177 71.17 -53.84 -17.41
N THR A 178 71.80 -54.38 -16.37
CA THR A 178 71.37 -54.24 -14.98
C THR A 178 71.41 -52.73 -14.53
N GLN A 179 72.49 -52.05 -14.95
CA GLN A 179 72.61 -50.59 -14.66
C GLN A 179 71.48 -49.80 -15.36
N ILE A 180 71.18 -50.14 -16.62
CA ILE A 180 70.06 -49.50 -17.33
C ILE A 180 68.73 -49.68 -16.59
N GLU A 181 68.44 -50.94 -16.15
CA GLU A 181 67.17 -51.16 -15.39
C GLU A 181 67.15 -50.43 -14.07
N THR A 182 68.27 -50.31 -13.35
CA THR A 182 68.37 -49.46 -12.13
C THR A 182 68.11 -47.98 -12.45
N LEU A 183 68.76 -47.46 -13.51
CA LEU A 183 68.57 -46.05 -13.93
C LEU A 183 67.12 -45.79 -14.39
N LYS A 184 66.50 -46.74 -15.11
CA LYS A 184 65.06 -46.64 -15.48
C LYS A 184 64.14 -46.57 -14.22
N GLY A 185 64.47 -47.43 -13.20
CA GLY A 185 63.80 -47.42 -11.93
C GLY A 185 63.90 -46.03 -11.22
N THR A 186 65.13 -45.49 -11.13
CA THR A 186 65.41 -44.16 -10.57
C THR A 186 64.69 -43.07 -11.34
N LYS A 187 64.76 -43.07 -12.68
CA LYS A 187 64.06 -42.11 -13.53
C LYS A 187 62.58 -42.16 -13.27
N LYS A 188 61.93 -43.30 -13.21
CA LYS A 188 60.51 -43.47 -12.93
C LYS A 188 60.16 -42.89 -11.57
N GLN A 189 61.00 -43.05 -10.57
CA GLN A 189 60.77 -42.45 -9.23
C GLN A 189 60.87 -40.91 -9.25
N LEU A 190 61.87 -40.34 -9.96
CA LEU A 190 62.05 -38.92 -10.15
C LEU A 190 60.83 -38.25 -10.90
N GLU A 191 60.42 -38.96 -12.00
CA GLU A 191 59.20 -38.52 -12.74
C GLU A 191 57.95 -38.54 -11.86
N SER A 192 57.81 -39.59 -11.02
CA SER A 192 56.66 -39.57 -10.04
C SER A 192 56.74 -38.44 -9.03
N SER A 193 57.97 -38.19 -8.52
CA SER A 193 58.16 -37.02 -7.59
C SER A 193 57.86 -35.70 -8.26
N ARG A 194 58.37 -35.49 -9.49
CA ARG A 194 58.07 -34.27 -10.27
C ARG A 194 56.57 -34.09 -10.55
N ASN A 195 55.89 -35.15 -10.95
CA ASN A 195 54.46 -35.16 -11.20
C ASN A 195 53.65 -34.86 -9.90
N SER A 196 54.14 -35.36 -8.75
CA SER A 196 53.54 -35.05 -7.45
C SER A 196 53.65 -33.58 -7.09
N LEU A 197 54.76 -32.90 -7.40
CA LEU A 197 54.93 -31.45 -7.23
C LEU A 197 53.93 -30.67 -8.10
N VAL A 198 53.82 -31.05 -9.38
CA VAL A 198 52.85 -30.42 -10.31
C VAL A 198 51.42 -30.56 -9.79
N ALA A 199 51.03 -31.79 -9.41
CA ALA A 199 49.71 -32.10 -8.89
C ALA A 199 49.43 -31.33 -7.58
N GLY A 200 50.41 -31.24 -6.68
CA GLY A 200 50.31 -30.49 -5.43
C GLY A 200 50.10 -29.01 -5.67
N LEU A 201 50.86 -28.41 -6.61
CA LEU A 201 50.69 -26.98 -6.97
C LEU A 201 49.29 -26.74 -7.58
N GLN A 202 48.88 -27.61 -8.52
CA GLN A 202 47.59 -27.49 -9.18
C GLN A 202 46.41 -27.60 -8.18
N GLN A 203 46.51 -28.50 -7.20
CA GLN A 203 45.53 -28.67 -6.14
C GLN A 203 45.47 -27.44 -5.23
N ALA A 204 46.63 -26.92 -4.83
CA ALA A 204 46.72 -25.74 -3.98
C ALA A 204 46.20 -24.46 -4.69
N GLU A 205 46.51 -24.32 -5.99
CA GLU A 205 46.00 -23.23 -6.82
C GLU A 205 44.46 -23.31 -6.97
N SER A 206 43.92 -24.48 -7.19
CA SER A 206 42.48 -24.71 -7.29
C SER A 206 41.77 -24.36 -5.96
N ALA A 207 42.36 -24.78 -4.83
CA ALA A 207 41.85 -24.46 -3.49
C ALA A 207 41.90 -22.93 -3.20
N TYR A 208 42.99 -22.28 -3.59
CA TYR A 208 43.14 -20.83 -3.46
C TYR A 208 42.08 -20.08 -4.28
N ASN A 209 41.89 -20.46 -5.55
CA ASN A 209 40.90 -19.84 -6.41
C ASN A 209 39.45 -20.06 -5.92
N ALA A 210 39.17 -21.27 -5.38
CA ALA A 210 37.87 -21.57 -4.77
C ALA A 210 37.63 -20.73 -3.51
N ALA A 211 38.62 -20.60 -2.62
CA ALA A 211 38.51 -19.76 -1.41
C ALA A 211 38.34 -18.30 -1.75
N LYS A 212 39.07 -17.78 -2.75
CA LYS A 212 38.91 -16.40 -3.27
C LYS A 212 37.50 -16.19 -3.83
N SER A 213 36.95 -17.14 -4.56
CA SER A 213 35.59 -17.06 -5.08
C SER A 213 34.54 -17.09 -3.97
N SER A 214 34.72 -17.95 -2.96
CA SER A 214 33.86 -18.03 -1.78
C SER A 214 33.78 -16.69 -1.03
N MET A 215 34.91 -16.01 -0.85
CA MET A 215 34.98 -14.72 -0.20
C MET A 215 34.12 -13.66 -0.93
N ASN A 216 34.17 -13.61 -2.26
CA ASN A 216 33.37 -12.72 -3.08
C ASN A 216 31.86 -13.08 -3.08
N ILE A 217 31.53 -14.35 -2.93
CA ILE A 217 30.14 -14.84 -2.93
C ILE A 217 29.47 -14.59 -1.57
N VAL A 218 30.18 -14.75 -0.47
CA VAL A 218 29.65 -14.56 0.89
C VAL A 218 29.05 -13.17 1.06
N ASP A 219 29.78 -12.11 0.70
CA ASP A 219 29.30 -10.73 0.81
C ASP A 219 28.02 -10.51 0.00
N ARG A 220 27.96 -11.06 -1.20
CA ARG A 220 26.81 -10.87 -2.11
C ARG A 220 25.59 -11.69 -1.71
N SER A 221 25.74 -12.95 -1.37
CA SER A 221 24.62 -13.83 -1.02
C SER A 221 23.99 -13.45 0.29
N GLN A 222 24.80 -13.06 1.27
CA GLN A 222 24.32 -12.58 2.56
C GLN A 222 23.61 -11.24 2.46
N ALA A 223 24.16 -10.28 1.73
CA ALA A 223 23.52 -8.99 1.51
C ALA A 223 22.12 -9.15 0.86
N LEU A 224 21.96 -10.09 -0.07
CA LEU A 224 20.67 -10.38 -0.71
C LEU A 224 19.67 -11.02 0.27
N SER A 225 20.08 -12.09 0.97
CA SER A 225 19.18 -12.82 1.88
C SER A 225 18.76 -11.96 3.07
N GLN A 226 19.67 -11.15 3.62
CA GLN A 226 19.39 -10.24 4.72
C GLN A 226 18.54 -9.05 4.27
N GLY A 227 18.79 -8.52 3.08
CA GLY A 227 17.96 -7.47 2.49
C GLY A 227 16.51 -7.92 2.33
N GLN A 228 16.27 -9.12 1.82
CA GLN A 228 14.93 -9.70 1.69
C GLN A 228 14.26 -9.92 3.05
N ALA A 229 14.96 -10.52 4.02
CA ALA A 229 14.43 -10.75 5.35
C ALA A 229 14.08 -9.44 6.08
N LEU A 230 14.90 -8.40 5.90
CA LEU A 230 14.64 -7.08 6.47
C LEU A 230 13.41 -6.42 5.82
N GLU A 231 13.27 -6.51 4.50
CA GLU A 231 12.10 -5.98 3.78
C GLU A 231 10.80 -6.71 4.15
N ASP A 232 10.83 -8.04 4.31
CA ASP A 232 9.69 -8.81 4.75
C ASP A 232 9.28 -8.43 6.19
N THR A 233 10.26 -8.23 7.08
CA THR A 233 10.02 -7.75 8.43
C THR A 233 9.42 -6.35 8.44
N LYS A 234 9.96 -5.41 7.67
CA LYS A 234 9.40 -4.06 7.52
C LYS A 234 7.96 -4.08 7.04
N LYS A 235 7.65 -4.91 6.04
CA LYS A 235 6.30 -5.05 5.50
C LYS A 235 5.32 -5.56 6.55
N GLN A 236 5.72 -6.57 7.32
CA GLN A 236 4.90 -7.12 8.41
C GLN A 236 4.65 -6.08 9.50
N LEU A 237 5.68 -5.34 9.92
CA LEU A 237 5.58 -4.31 10.94
C LEU A 237 4.73 -3.12 10.46
N SER A 238 4.91 -2.67 9.22
CA SER A 238 4.08 -1.64 8.59
C SER A 238 2.59 -2.02 8.58
N THR A 239 2.26 -3.29 8.33
CA THR A 239 0.88 -3.78 8.41
C THR A 239 0.33 -3.70 9.84
N SER A 240 1.16 -4.05 10.84
CA SER A 240 0.76 -3.97 12.25
C SER A 240 0.53 -2.52 12.71
N GLU A 241 1.40 -1.59 12.28
CA GLU A 241 1.23 -0.15 12.52
C GLU A 241 -0.03 0.39 11.87
N GLN A 242 -0.32 -0.04 10.64
CA GLN A 242 -1.52 0.37 9.91
C GLN A 242 -2.79 -0.08 10.63
N LEU A 243 -2.83 -1.33 11.12
CA LEU A 243 -3.95 -1.83 11.92
C LEU A 243 -4.13 -1.03 13.22
N ALA A 244 -3.03 -0.69 13.91
CA ALA A 244 -3.08 0.12 15.11
C ALA A 244 -3.60 1.54 14.84
N ASN A 245 -3.20 2.16 13.72
CA ASN A 245 -3.70 3.47 13.29
C ASN A 245 -5.19 3.44 12.94
N VAL A 246 -5.69 2.39 12.29
CA VAL A 246 -7.14 2.19 12.05
C VAL A 246 -7.91 2.13 13.38
N GLY A 247 -7.31 1.55 14.41
CA GLY A 247 -7.87 1.57 15.76
C GLY A 247 -8.02 2.99 16.34
N VAL A 248 -7.00 3.84 16.12
CA VAL A 248 -7.05 5.26 16.51
C VAL A 248 -8.12 6.01 15.73
N GLU A 249 -8.16 5.87 14.41
CA GLU A 249 -9.18 6.50 13.55
C GLU A 249 -10.60 6.11 13.95
N SER A 250 -10.81 4.83 14.30
CA SER A 250 -12.10 4.33 14.78
C SER A 250 -12.51 4.98 16.10
N ALA A 251 -11.56 5.17 17.02
CA ALA A 251 -11.80 5.83 18.30
C ALA A 251 -12.06 7.34 18.13
N GLU A 252 -11.36 8.01 17.21
CA GLU A 252 -11.60 9.42 16.84
C GLU A 252 -12.99 9.62 16.22
N LEU A 253 -13.38 8.73 15.30
CA LEU A 253 -14.70 8.74 14.72
C LEU A 253 -15.78 8.55 15.79
N ALA A 254 -15.61 7.58 16.69
CA ALA A 254 -16.52 7.35 17.80
C ALA A 254 -16.63 8.61 18.71
N LEU A 255 -15.50 9.25 19.01
CA LEU A 255 -15.49 10.50 19.80
C LEU A 255 -16.22 11.63 19.07
N SER A 256 -16.12 11.72 17.77
CA SER A 256 -16.79 12.76 16.97
C SER A 256 -18.31 12.73 17.11
N TYR A 257 -18.90 11.56 17.36
CA TYR A 257 -20.36 11.41 17.54
C TYR A 257 -20.91 12.02 18.83
N TYR A 258 -20.04 12.36 19.79
CA TYR A 258 -20.43 13.03 21.02
C TYR A 258 -20.62 14.54 20.85
N THR A 259 -20.19 15.10 19.72
CA THR A 259 -20.46 16.48 19.34
C THR A 259 -21.44 16.49 18.17
N VAL A 260 -22.71 16.78 18.47
CA VAL A 260 -23.78 16.74 17.47
C VAL A 260 -23.90 18.08 16.75
N LYS A 261 -23.83 18.04 15.41
CA LYS A 261 -23.85 19.23 14.55
C LYS A 261 -25.10 19.28 13.67
N ALA A 262 -25.45 20.50 13.24
CA ALA A 262 -26.53 20.71 12.29
C ALA A 262 -26.15 20.17 10.90
N PRO A 263 -26.96 19.26 10.31
CA PRO A 263 -26.68 18.74 8.97
C PRO A 263 -27.05 19.72 7.86
N ILE A 264 -28.00 20.61 8.11
CA ILE A 264 -28.48 21.67 7.19
C ILE A 264 -28.56 23.02 7.89
N SER A 265 -28.59 24.10 7.12
CA SER A 265 -28.92 25.43 7.61
C SER A 265 -30.42 25.60 7.63
N GLY A 266 -30.95 26.23 8.68
CA GLY A 266 -32.41 26.46 8.82
C GLY A 266 -32.78 26.95 10.20
N THR A 267 -34.09 26.87 10.52
CA THR A 267 -34.65 27.26 11.83
C THR A 267 -34.98 26.01 12.63
N ILE A 268 -34.66 26.01 13.92
CA ILE A 268 -35.00 24.92 14.85
C ILE A 268 -36.49 24.90 15.11
N GLN A 269 -37.16 23.85 14.69
CA GLN A 269 -38.63 23.68 14.89
C GLN A 269 -38.97 22.97 16.21
N SER A 270 -38.09 22.05 16.64
CA SER A 270 -38.26 21.34 17.92
C SER A 270 -36.93 20.98 18.55
N LYS A 271 -36.92 20.92 19.87
CA LYS A 271 -35.80 20.50 20.72
C LYS A 271 -36.29 19.39 21.66
N GLY A 272 -35.69 18.23 21.55
CA GLY A 272 -36.00 17.00 22.34
C GLY A 272 -34.93 16.65 23.36
N VAL A 273 -33.93 17.52 23.57
CA VAL A 273 -32.82 17.28 24.52
C VAL A 273 -32.64 18.47 25.46
N GLU A 274 -32.28 18.20 26.70
CA GLU A 274 -32.01 19.17 27.75
C GLU A 274 -30.67 18.88 28.41
N VAL A 275 -29.99 19.89 28.95
CA VAL A 275 -28.78 19.75 29.74
C VAL A 275 -29.04 18.82 30.93
N ASN A 276 -28.16 17.87 31.21
CA ASN A 276 -28.28 16.76 32.16
C ASN A 276 -29.35 15.70 31.80
N GLY A 277 -30.03 15.85 30.65
CA GLY A 277 -30.89 14.80 30.10
C GLY A 277 -30.11 13.72 29.38
N ILE A 278 -30.77 12.65 28.95
CA ILE A 278 -30.18 11.57 28.19
C ILE A 278 -30.52 11.75 26.71
N ALA A 279 -29.49 11.88 25.89
CA ALA A 279 -29.62 11.78 24.42
C ALA A 279 -29.40 10.35 23.98
N GLY A 280 -30.12 9.93 22.94
CA GLY A 280 -29.99 8.60 22.36
C GLY A 280 -30.61 8.49 20.97
N SER A 281 -30.35 7.40 20.28
CA SER A 281 -30.75 7.15 18.89
C SER A 281 -32.25 6.92 18.69
N SER A 282 -33.05 6.86 19.77
CA SER A 282 -34.48 6.53 19.65
C SER A 282 -35.39 7.70 19.29
N ASN A 283 -34.99 8.92 19.63
CA ASN A 283 -35.78 10.13 19.40
C ASN A 283 -34.93 11.23 18.75
N PRO A 284 -35.52 12.07 17.88
CA PRO A 284 -34.83 13.25 17.36
C PRO A 284 -34.47 14.22 18.49
N ALA A 285 -33.21 14.62 18.54
CA ALA A 285 -32.71 15.62 19.45
C ALA A 285 -33.13 17.03 19.03
N TYR A 286 -33.08 17.27 17.72
CA TYR A 286 -33.53 18.52 17.10
C TYR A 286 -34.25 18.24 15.79
N THR A 287 -35.20 19.11 15.42
CA THR A 287 -35.76 19.16 14.08
C THR A 287 -35.41 20.51 13.47
N ILE A 288 -34.76 20.50 12.31
CA ILE A 288 -34.34 21.70 11.58
C ILE A 288 -35.13 21.79 10.27
N ALA A 289 -35.73 22.94 10.00
CA ALA A 289 -36.45 23.20 8.76
C ALA A 289 -35.79 24.32 7.97
N ASN A 290 -35.58 24.08 6.68
CA ASN A 290 -35.11 25.11 5.77
C ASN A 290 -36.31 25.93 5.26
N GLU A 291 -36.49 27.12 5.81
CA GLU A 291 -37.60 28.00 5.49
C GLU A 291 -37.37 28.91 4.27
N ASN A 292 -36.18 28.85 3.66
CA ASN A 292 -35.88 29.62 2.44
C ASN A 292 -36.65 29.11 1.22
N MET A 293 -37.04 27.84 1.25
CA MET A 293 -37.87 27.23 0.22
C MET A 293 -39.06 26.51 0.86
N MET A 294 -40.25 26.94 0.46
CA MET A 294 -41.52 26.41 0.95
C MET A 294 -42.23 25.62 -0.14
N THR A 295 -42.85 24.53 0.21
CA THR A 295 -43.72 23.76 -0.65
C THR A 295 -45.16 23.92 -0.24
N VAL A 296 -46.02 24.20 -1.20
CA VAL A 296 -47.47 24.29 -0.99
C VAL A 296 -48.14 23.08 -1.62
N THR A 297 -48.75 22.27 -0.78
CA THR A 297 -49.52 21.09 -1.24
C THR A 297 -51.00 21.42 -1.24
N PHE A 298 -51.68 21.26 -2.37
CA PHE A 298 -53.10 21.49 -2.51
C PHE A 298 -53.76 20.34 -3.30
N GLN A 299 -55.02 20.08 -3.01
CA GLN A 299 -55.78 19.03 -3.66
C GLN A 299 -56.67 19.63 -4.72
N VAL A 300 -56.74 18.99 -5.89
CA VAL A 300 -57.56 19.42 -7.02
C VAL A 300 -58.40 18.23 -7.55
N SER A 301 -59.53 18.52 -8.18
CA SER A 301 -60.31 17.53 -8.88
C SER A 301 -59.56 17.03 -10.13
N GLU A 302 -59.90 15.83 -10.59
CA GLU A 302 -59.27 15.23 -11.81
C GLU A 302 -59.44 16.12 -13.04
N ALA A 303 -60.58 16.84 -13.15
CA ALA A 303 -60.82 17.76 -14.26
C ALA A 303 -59.81 18.93 -14.26
N VAL A 304 -59.48 19.48 -13.09
CA VAL A 304 -58.47 20.53 -12.95
C VAL A 304 -57.03 19.99 -13.12
N LYS A 305 -56.75 18.80 -12.58
CA LYS A 305 -55.45 18.16 -12.72
C LYS A 305 -55.04 18.07 -14.20
N ASN A 306 -55.96 17.71 -15.08
CA ASN A 306 -55.70 17.55 -16.53
C ASN A 306 -55.39 18.91 -17.23
N THR A 307 -55.60 20.03 -16.56
CA THR A 307 -55.27 21.37 -17.07
C THR A 307 -53.99 21.93 -16.50
N LEU A 308 -53.40 21.29 -15.47
CA LEU A 308 -52.15 21.69 -14.85
C LEU A 308 -50.98 21.12 -15.61
N THR A 309 -49.89 21.89 -15.67
CA THR A 309 -48.62 21.44 -16.28
C THR A 309 -47.45 21.64 -15.32
N MET A 310 -46.47 20.73 -15.42
CA MET A 310 -45.24 20.89 -14.67
C MET A 310 -44.54 22.17 -15.08
N GLY A 311 -44.01 22.90 -14.08
CA GLY A 311 -43.38 24.24 -14.29
C GLY A 311 -44.35 25.39 -14.45
N GLN A 312 -45.69 25.16 -14.43
CA GLN A 312 -46.68 26.22 -14.48
C GLN A 312 -46.54 27.13 -13.28
N GLU A 313 -46.55 28.45 -13.53
CA GLU A 313 -46.51 29.47 -12.50
C GLU A 313 -47.86 29.55 -11.77
N VAL A 314 -47.80 29.60 -10.44
CA VAL A 314 -48.95 29.71 -9.56
C VAL A 314 -48.72 30.84 -8.54
N THR A 315 -49.77 31.54 -8.17
CA THR A 315 -49.70 32.56 -7.12
C THR A 315 -50.23 31.96 -5.82
N VAL A 316 -49.48 32.12 -4.76
CA VAL A 316 -49.86 31.72 -3.39
C VAL A 316 -50.10 32.95 -2.55
N GLU A 317 -51.31 33.08 -2.05
CA GLU A 317 -51.68 34.19 -1.19
C GLU A 317 -51.78 33.75 0.28
N ARG A 318 -51.13 34.47 1.17
CA ARG A 318 -51.21 34.24 2.62
C ARG A 318 -51.46 35.59 3.34
N GLY A 319 -52.68 35.81 3.80
CA GLY A 319 -53.08 37.10 4.36
C GLY A 319 -52.97 38.21 3.30
N ASN A 320 -52.14 39.21 3.56
CA ASN A 320 -51.90 40.32 2.62
C ASN A 320 -50.65 40.14 1.76
N ALA A 321 -49.96 39.01 1.86
CA ALA A 321 -48.74 38.71 1.09
C ALA A 321 -49.05 37.74 -0.07
N SER A 322 -48.44 38.04 -1.20
CA SER A 322 -48.53 37.20 -2.42
C SER A 322 -47.15 36.73 -2.83
N TYR A 323 -47.05 35.45 -3.08
CA TYR A 323 -45.81 34.75 -3.47
C TYR A 323 -46.02 34.04 -4.82
N THR A 324 -45.00 33.95 -5.61
CA THR A 324 -45.02 33.22 -6.89
C THR A 324 -44.26 31.88 -6.73
N GLY A 325 -44.85 30.84 -7.21
CA GLY A 325 -44.20 29.49 -7.24
C GLY A 325 -44.50 28.77 -8.54
N ASN A 326 -43.82 27.66 -8.73
CA ASN A 326 -44.00 26.78 -9.90
C ASN A 326 -44.47 25.41 -9.45
N ILE A 327 -45.31 24.76 -10.26
CA ILE A 327 -45.74 23.40 -10.02
C ILE A 327 -44.54 22.44 -10.24
N THR A 328 -44.12 21.80 -9.17
CA THR A 328 -42.99 20.88 -9.17
C THR A 328 -43.41 19.39 -9.25
N GLU A 329 -44.65 19.09 -8.81
CA GLU A 329 -45.15 17.71 -8.80
C GLU A 329 -46.68 17.69 -9.01
N ILE A 330 -47.17 16.78 -9.80
CA ILE A 330 -48.57 16.49 -10.01
C ILE A 330 -48.84 15.03 -9.71
N GLY A 331 -49.25 14.72 -8.47
CA GLY A 331 -49.51 13.38 -7.98
C GLY A 331 -50.95 12.90 -8.21
N VAL A 332 -51.21 11.61 -7.88
CA VAL A 332 -52.53 11.01 -7.74
C VAL A 332 -52.81 10.93 -6.24
N ALA A 333 -53.98 11.42 -5.81
CA ALA A 333 -54.42 11.35 -4.42
C ALA A 333 -54.77 9.91 -4.02
#